data_e10ccaccd3ec445f6c33236a3b64a525
#
_entry.id   e10ccaccd3ec445f6c33236a3b64a525
#
_cell.length_a   1.000
_cell.length_b   1.000
_cell.length_c   1.000
_cell.angle_alpha   90.00
_cell.angle_beta   90.00
_cell.angle_gamma   90.00
#
_symmetry.space_group_name_H-M   'P 1'
#
loop_
_entity.id
_entity.type
_entity.pdbx_description
1 polymer ?
#
loop_
_entity_poly.entity_id
_entity_poly.type
_entity_poly.pdbx_seq_one_letter_code
_entity_poly.pdbx_strand_id
1 'polypeptide(L)'
;LASWGFNSIRVPLHYNLFTLPIQEEPISGENTWLDEGFNIVDDVLEWAKPHNMYVILDLHAAPGGQGRNTDISDYDPDKPSLWESEQNKSKTVALWRKIAERYKDNEWIGGYDLLNETNWELPEGKALKDLFVRITNAIREVGDNHLIIIEGNDYANNYTGLLPPWDDNMAYSFHKYWNSTNSDDLNWVLPMREQYDVPLWMGESGENSNTWYTDAVK
;
A
#
# COMPACT_ATOMS: atom_id res chain seq x y z
N LEU A 1 -18.35 0.04 12.65
CA LEU A 1 -16.93 -0.16 12.99
C LEU A 1 -16.54 0.70 14.20
N ALA A 2 -16.74 2.02 14.17
CA ALA A 2 -16.39 2.92 15.28
C ALA A 2 -17.02 2.49 16.62
N SER A 3 -18.28 2.04 16.62
CA SER A 3 -18.96 1.53 17.83
C SER A 3 -18.34 0.25 18.39
N TRP A 4 -17.47 -0.41 17.65
CA TRP A 4 -16.70 -1.59 18.08
C TRP A 4 -15.29 -1.24 18.53
N GLY A 5 -14.93 0.05 18.55
CA GLY A 5 -13.63 0.54 19.01
C GLY A 5 -12.57 0.68 17.91
N PHE A 6 -12.90 0.45 16.65
CA PHE A 6 -11.99 0.74 15.54
C PHE A 6 -11.85 2.24 15.33
N ASN A 7 -10.62 2.71 15.11
CA ASN A 7 -10.28 4.11 14.87
C ASN A 7 -9.65 4.35 13.49
N SER A 8 -9.50 3.33 12.69
CA SER A 8 -8.98 3.40 11.32
C SER A 8 -9.57 2.35 10.43
N ILE A 9 -9.53 2.61 9.13
CA ILE A 9 -9.88 1.66 8.06
C ILE A 9 -8.79 1.69 7.00
N ARG A 10 -8.41 0.54 6.49
CA ARG A 10 -7.57 0.38 5.29
C ARG A 10 -8.47 0.16 4.11
N VAL A 11 -8.33 0.96 3.06
CA VAL A 11 -9.20 0.97 1.88
C VAL A 11 -8.39 0.52 0.68
N PRO A 12 -8.66 -0.67 0.13
CA PRO A 12 -7.98 -1.15 -1.05
C PRO A 12 -8.43 -0.38 -2.29
N LEU A 13 -7.46 0.13 -3.04
CA LEU A 13 -7.64 0.88 -4.27
C LEU A 13 -7.17 0.05 -5.47
N HIS A 14 -7.97 0.05 -6.53
CA HIS A 14 -7.54 -0.45 -7.82
C HIS A 14 -7.21 0.73 -8.74
N TYR A 15 -6.02 0.73 -9.36
CA TYR A 15 -5.55 1.87 -10.15
C TYR A 15 -6.51 2.30 -11.27
N ASN A 16 -7.25 1.35 -11.86
CA ASN A 16 -8.14 1.62 -13.00
C ASN A 16 -9.39 2.46 -12.65
N LEU A 17 -9.67 2.66 -11.37
CA LEU A 17 -10.68 3.63 -10.91
C LEU A 17 -10.18 5.09 -10.98
N PHE A 18 -8.88 5.28 -11.13
CA PHE A 18 -8.20 6.59 -11.10
C PHE A 18 -7.57 6.99 -12.42
N THR A 19 -7.14 6.02 -13.23
CA THR A 19 -6.47 6.25 -14.52
C THR A 19 -6.62 5.04 -15.44
N LEU A 20 -6.53 5.27 -16.75
CA LEU A 20 -6.59 4.19 -17.74
C LEU A 20 -5.31 3.31 -17.68
N PRO A 21 -5.43 2.02 -18.05
CA PRO A 21 -4.25 1.19 -18.33
C PRO A 21 -3.37 1.81 -19.42
N ILE A 22 -2.08 1.54 -19.39
CA ILE A 22 -1.14 2.12 -20.38
C ILE A 22 -1.50 1.76 -21.83
N GLN A 23 -2.17 0.62 -22.05
CA GLN A 23 -2.61 0.15 -23.36
C GLN A 23 -3.83 0.90 -23.91
N GLU A 24 -4.59 1.58 -23.03
CA GLU A 24 -5.82 2.31 -23.35
C GLU A 24 -5.61 3.84 -23.33
N GLU A 25 -4.41 4.30 -22.95
CA GLU A 25 -4.12 5.73 -22.98
C GLU A 25 -4.15 6.27 -24.43
N PRO A 26 -4.89 7.37 -24.67
CA PRO A 26 -4.95 7.98 -25.99
C PRO A 26 -3.59 8.45 -26.51
N ILE A 27 -2.73 8.86 -25.60
CA ILE A 27 -1.37 9.34 -25.88
C ILE A 27 -0.41 8.56 -25.00
N SER A 28 0.53 7.86 -25.62
CA SER A 28 1.53 7.06 -24.90
C SER A 28 2.37 7.94 -23.96
N GLY A 29 2.48 7.49 -22.72
CA GLY A 29 3.26 8.19 -21.67
C GLY A 29 2.49 9.27 -20.92
N GLU A 30 1.25 9.57 -21.30
CA GLU A 30 0.34 10.44 -20.54
C GLU A 30 -0.55 9.64 -19.60
N ASN A 31 -1.28 10.35 -18.73
CA ASN A 31 -2.22 9.75 -17.79
C ASN A 31 -3.59 10.42 -17.92
N THR A 32 -4.57 9.66 -18.36
CA THR A 32 -5.97 10.07 -18.32
C THR A 32 -6.51 9.83 -16.92
N TRP A 33 -6.90 10.90 -16.23
CA TRP A 33 -7.45 10.80 -14.88
C TRP A 33 -8.96 10.58 -14.91
N LEU A 34 -9.44 9.66 -14.08
CA LEU A 34 -10.84 9.32 -13.87
C LEU A 34 -11.28 9.82 -12.49
N ASP A 35 -12.48 10.39 -12.42
CA ASP A 35 -13.00 10.92 -11.15
C ASP A 35 -13.58 9.85 -10.23
N GLU A 36 -13.87 8.66 -10.74
CA GLU A 36 -14.59 7.61 -10.00
C GLU A 36 -13.89 7.22 -8.71
N GLY A 37 -12.62 6.86 -8.77
CA GLY A 37 -11.85 6.48 -7.58
C GLY A 37 -11.70 7.61 -6.58
N PHE A 38 -11.49 8.83 -7.06
CA PHE A 38 -11.40 10.01 -6.18
C PHE A 38 -12.74 10.30 -5.48
N ASN A 39 -13.87 10.18 -6.17
CA ASN A 39 -15.19 10.37 -5.57
C ASN A 39 -15.48 9.31 -4.48
N ILE A 40 -15.08 8.06 -4.72
CA ILE A 40 -15.21 6.98 -3.72
C ILE A 40 -14.37 7.31 -2.47
N VAL A 41 -13.13 7.75 -2.64
CA VAL A 41 -12.26 8.12 -1.51
C VAL A 41 -12.84 9.32 -0.76
N ASP A 42 -13.37 10.33 -1.46
CA ASP A 42 -14.02 11.48 -0.84
C ASP A 42 -15.23 11.04 0.01
N ASP A 43 -16.09 10.17 -0.51
CA ASP A 43 -17.24 9.62 0.23
C ASP A 43 -16.79 8.84 1.48
N VAL A 44 -15.74 8.01 1.38
CA VAL A 44 -15.21 7.28 2.52
C VAL A 44 -14.68 8.22 3.60
N LEU A 45 -13.97 9.29 3.21
CA LEU A 45 -13.49 10.31 4.15
C LEU A 45 -14.64 11.05 4.84
N GLU A 46 -15.70 11.41 4.10
CA GLU A 46 -16.91 12.03 4.67
C GLU A 46 -17.64 11.09 5.65
N TRP A 47 -17.61 9.79 5.41
CA TRP A 47 -18.20 8.81 6.35
C TRP A 47 -17.30 8.55 7.56
N ALA A 48 -15.99 8.56 7.40
CA ALA A 48 -15.02 8.29 8.47
C ALA A 48 -14.90 9.44 9.49
N LYS A 49 -14.86 10.67 8.98
CA LYS A 49 -14.68 11.89 9.77
C LYS A 49 -15.62 12.04 10.98
N PRO A 50 -16.96 11.93 10.86
CA PRO A 50 -17.86 12.07 12.02
C PRO A 50 -17.72 10.98 13.07
N HIS A 51 -16.97 9.92 12.74
CA HIS A 51 -16.71 8.79 13.62
C HIS A 51 -15.27 8.77 14.18
N ASN A 52 -14.48 9.82 13.93
CA ASN A 52 -13.07 9.92 14.32
C ASN A 52 -12.24 8.73 13.83
N MET A 53 -12.48 8.31 12.60
CA MET A 53 -11.76 7.20 11.97
C MET A 53 -10.78 7.73 10.92
N TYR A 54 -9.54 7.30 11.00
CA TYR A 54 -8.54 7.56 9.96
C TYR A 54 -8.72 6.60 8.78
N VAL A 55 -8.42 7.10 7.59
CA VAL A 55 -8.46 6.32 6.34
C VAL A 55 -7.03 6.08 5.86
N ILE A 56 -6.64 4.82 5.72
CA ILE A 56 -5.38 4.42 5.11
C ILE A 56 -5.69 3.99 3.68
N LEU A 57 -5.10 4.68 2.71
CA LEU A 57 -5.27 4.36 1.30
C LEU A 57 -4.20 3.33 0.89
N ASP A 58 -4.65 2.20 0.40
CA ASP A 58 -3.81 1.09 -0.02
C ASP A 58 -3.90 0.88 -1.53
N LEU A 59 -2.78 0.99 -2.26
CA LEU A 59 -2.77 0.61 -3.67
C LEU A 59 -2.70 -0.91 -3.80
N HIS A 60 -3.88 -1.51 -3.78
CA HIS A 60 -4.05 -2.97 -3.77
C HIS A 60 -3.77 -3.62 -5.12
N ALA A 61 -4.07 -2.93 -6.22
CA ALA A 61 -3.72 -3.35 -7.57
C ALA A 61 -3.13 -2.16 -8.33
N ALA A 62 -1.85 -2.28 -8.66
CA ALA A 62 -1.08 -1.27 -9.39
C ALA A 62 -1.11 -1.49 -10.91
N PRO A 63 -0.82 -0.45 -11.73
CA PRO A 63 -0.70 -0.60 -13.17
C PRO A 63 0.20 -1.77 -13.60
N GLY A 64 -0.36 -2.72 -14.32
CA GLY A 64 0.33 -3.93 -14.77
C GLY A 64 0.40 -5.07 -13.77
N GLY A 65 -0.03 -4.86 -12.51
CA GLY A 65 0.03 -5.86 -11.45
C GLY A 65 1.42 -6.00 -10.82
N GLN A 66 1.48 -5.93 -9.51
CA GLN A 66 2.72 -5.99 -8.72
C GLN A 66 3.12 -7.41 -8.29
N GLY A 67 2.25 -8.37 -8.46
CA GLY A 67 2.47 -9.76 -8.08
C GLY A 67 1.95 -10.74 -9.13
N ARG A 68 2.39 -11.99 -9.05
CA ARG A 68 1.97 -13.05 -9.99
C ARG A 68 0.60 -13.65 -9.66
N ASN A 69 0.08 -13.38 -8.47
CA ASN A 69 -1.25 -13.81 -8.07
C ASN A 69 -2.29 -12.83 -8.63
N THR A 70 -3.00 -13.28 -9.67
CA THR A 70 -4.03 -12.47 -10.34
C THR A 70 -5.17 -12.05 -9.42
N ASP A 71 -5.53 -12.90 -8.46
CA ASP A 71 -6.63 -12.62 -7.51
C ASP A 71 -6.28 -11.49 -6.53
N ILE A 72 -4.98 -11.19 -6.34
CA ILE A 72 -4.50 -10.14 -5.43
C ILE A 72 -4.15 -8.88 -6.20
N SER A 73 -3.44 -8.99 -7.34
CA SER A 73 -2.80 -7.86 -8.01
C SER A 73 -3.41 -7.49 -9.36
N ASP A 74 -4.43 -8.21 -9.81
CA ASP A 74 -5.01 -8.07 -11.16
C ASP A 74 -3.95 -8.18 -12.28
N TYR A 75 -2.93 -9.01 -12.08
CA TYR A 75 -1.88 -9.24 -13.06
C TYR A 75 -2.41 -10.02 -14.28
N ASP A 76 -2.19 -9.46 -15.46
CA ASP A 76 -2.48 -10.11 -16.74
C ASP A 76 -1.16 -10.63 -17.35
N PRO A 77 -0.97 -11.96 -17.43
CA PRO A 77 0.28 -12.55 -17.96
C PRO A 77 0.52 -12.27 -19.45
N ASP A 78 -0.49 -11.81 -20.18
CA ASP A 78 -0.38 -11.42 -21.59
C ASP A 78 0.08 -9.96 -21.77
N LYS A 79 0.27 -9.22 -20.67
CA LYS A 79 0.70 -7.83 -20.65
C LYS A 79 1.93 -7.63 -19.77
N PRO A 80 2.73 -6.59 -20.02
CA PRO A 80 3.85 -6.28 -19.15
C PRO A 80 3.39 -5.95 -17.73
N SER A 81 3.96 -6.64 -16.74
CA SER A 81 3.75 -6.37 -15.32
C SER A 81 4.25 -4.96 -14.92
N LEU A 82 3.96 -4.58 -13.68
CA LEU A 82 4.56 -3.38 -13.06
C LEU A 82 6.09 -3.40 -13.17
N TRP A 83 6.71 -4.56 -12.97
CA TRP A 83 8.17 -4.70 -12.91
C TRP A 83 8.84 -4.69 -14.28
N GLU A 84 8.15 -5.14 -15.31
CA GLU A 84 8.63 -5.24 -16.69
C GLU A 84 8.41 -3.94 -17.50
N SER A 85 7.57 -3.03 -17.01
CA SER A 85 7.21 -1.79 -17.72
C SER A 85 7.59 -0.53 -16.93
N GLU A 86 8.50 0.28 -17.49
CA GLU A 86 8.80 1.60 -16.91
C GLU A 86 7.61 2.57 -17.01
N GLN A 87 6.73 2.38 -18.00
CA GLN A 87 5.49 3.16 -18.10
C GLN A 87 4.53 2.83 -16.95
N ASN A 88 4.37 1.55 -16.58
CA ASN A 88 3.56 1.16 -15.43
C ASN A 88 4.12 1.73 -14.12
N LYS A 89 5.44 1.67 -13.90
CA LYS A 89 6.09 2.28 -12.74
C LYS A 89 5.87 3.80 -12.69
N SER A 90 6.07 4.47 -13.83
CA SER A 90 5.86 5.93 -13.91
C SER A 90 4.41 6.32 -13.67
N LYS A 91 3.45 5.53 -14.18
CA LYS A 91 2.03 5.73 -13.92
C LYS A 91 1.69 5.53 -12.44
N THR A 92 2.27 4.52 -11.78
CA THR A 92 2.12 4.30 -10.33
C THR A 92 2.62 5.49 -9.52
N VAL A 93 3.79 6.03 -9.87
CA VAL A 93 4.34 7.25 -9.23
C VAL A 93 3.43 8.45 -9.46
N ALA A 94 2.93 8.63 -10.69
CA ALA A 94 2.03 9.73 -11.03
C ALA A 94 0.68 9.62 -10.29
N LEU A 95 0.16 8.41 -10.12
CA LEU A 95 -1.07 8.15 -9.36
C LEU A 95 -0.92 8.59 -7.90
N TRP A 96 0.15 8.17 -7.22
CA TRP A 96 0.41 8.57 -5.84
C TRP A 96 0.62 10.08 -5.70
N ARG A 97 1.33 10.71 -6.64
CA ARG A 97 1.44 12.17 -6.70
C ARG A 97 0.06 12.82 -6.79
N LYS A 98 -0.82 12.30 -7.67
CA LYS A 98 -2.17 12.83 -7.87
C LYS A 98 -3.06 12.66 -6.62
N ILE A 99 -2.96 11.52 -5.93
CA ILE A 99 -3.63 11.28 -4.66
C ILE A 99 -3.12 12.28 -3.60
N ALA A 100 -1.81 12.42 -3.46
CA ALA A 100 -1.21 13.35 -2.51
C ALA A 100 -1.58 14.82 -2.80
N GLU A 101 -1.57 15.25 -4.07
CA GLU A 101 -2.03 16.60 -4.46
C GLU A 101 -3.46 16.90 -4.00
N ARG A 102 -4.34 15.89 -4.01
CA ARG A 102 -5.73 16.05 -3.60
C ARG A 102 -5.91 16.03 -2.08
N TYR A 103 -5.17 15.17 -1.39
CA TYR A 103 -5.46 14.85 0.02
C TYR A 103 -4.43 15.36 1.03
N LYS A 104 -3.35 16.03 0.63
CA LYS A 104 -2.25 16.49 1.50
C LYS A 104 -2.68 17.29 2.73
N ASP A 105 -3.80 17.99 2.65
CA ASP A 105 -4.31 18.83 3.73
C ASP A 105 -5.49 18.17 4.47
N ASN A 106 -5.78 16.90 4.19
CA ASN A 106 -6.88 16.17 4.82
C ASN A 106 -6.41 15.39 6.05
N GLU A 107 -6.70 15.91 7.23
CA GLU A 107 -6.30 15.33 8.52
C GLU A 107 -6.86 13.92 8.80
N TRP A 108 -7.84 13.44 8.02
CA TRP A 108 -8.43 12.10 8.18
C TRP A 108 -7.73 11.04 7.33
N ILE A 109 -6.79 11.41 6.49
CA ILE A 109 -5.86 10.45 5.88
C ILE A 109 -4.88 10.00 6.98
N GLY A 110 -4.92 8.71 7.32
CA GLY A 110 -4.02 8.10 8.29
C GLY A 110 -2.66 7.73 7.70
N GLY A 111 -2.60 7.51 6.40
CA GLY A 111 -1.37 7.14 5.68
C GLY A 111 -1.64 6.57 4.30
N TYR A 112 -0.57 6.37 3.55
CA TYR A 112 -0.53 5.79 2.22
C TYR A 112 0.24 4.49 2.26
N ASP A 113 -0.46 3.37 2.05
CA ASP A 113 0.14 2.04 1.86
C ASP A 113 0.46 1.89 0.38
N LEU A 114 1.74 2.03 0.06
CA LEU A 114 2.16 2.37 -1.30
C LEU A 114 1.94 1.26 -2.31
N LEU A 115 1.96 -0.01 -1.89
CA LEU A 115 1.80 -1.14 -2.78
C LEU A 115 1.54 -2.42 -1.99
N ASN A 116 0.35 -2.98 -2.16
CA ASN A 116 -0.07 -4.22 -1.52
C ASN A 116 0.70 -5.43 -2.07
N GLU A 117 1.07 -6.34 -1.20
CA GLU A 117 1.50 -7.73 -1.43
C GLU A 117 2.28 -7.99 -2.72
N THR A 118 3.40 -7.29 -2.89
CA THR A 118 4.32 -7.61 -3.98
C THR A 118 4.77 -9.08 -3.88
N ASN A 119 4.66 -9.78 -5.01
CA ASN A 119 5.18 -11.14 -5.15
C ASN A 119 5.81 -11.30 -6.54
N TRP A 120 7.07 -10.92 -6.64
CA TRP A 120 7.83 -10.95 -7.89
C TRP A 120 9.30 -11.27 -7.65
N GLU A 121 9.98 -11.69 -8.70
CA GLU A 121 11.42 -11.93 -8.67
C GLU A 121 12.18 -10.58 -8.66
N LEU A 122 12.49 -10.07 -7.47
CA LEU A 122 13.12 -8.77 -7.24
C LEU A 122 14.45 -8.96 -6.48
N PRO A 123 15.54 -9.31 -7.17
CA PRO A 123 16.83 -9.58 -6.53
C PRO A 123 17.24 -8.43 -5.62
N GLU A 124 17.61 -8.78 -4.38
CA GLU A 124 18.07 -7.85 -3.34
C GLU A 124 17.06 -6.73 -2.98
N GLY A 125 15.81 -6.85 -3.43
CA GLY A 125 14.75 -5.85 -3.19
C GLY A 125 14.98 -4.49 -3.85
N LYS A 126 16.03 -4.36 -4.68
CA LYS A 126 16.45 -3.07 -5.23
C LYS A 126 15.35 -2.39 -6.06
N ALA A 127 14.72 -3.11 -6.98
CA ALA A 127 13.68 -2.52 -7.83
C ALA A 127 12.45 -2.09 -7.04
N LEU A 128 12.10 -2.82 -5.97
CA LEU A 128 11.02 -2.46 -5.06
C LEU A 128 11.36 -1.18 -4.28
N LYS A 129 12.56 -1.11 -3.70
CA LYS A 129 13.03 0.10 -3.02
C LYS A 129 13.08 1.31 -3.94
N ASP A 130 13.65 1.15 -5.14
CA ASP A 130 13.76 2.25 -6.11
C ASP A 130 12.36 2.81 -6.46
N LEU A 131 11.34 1.95 -6.64
CA LEU A 131 9.97 2.38 -6.88
C LEU A 131 9.38 3.10 -5.66
N PHE A 132 9.50 2.53 -4.46
CA PHE A 132 9.01 3.16 -3.24
C PHE A 132 9.64 4.54 -2.98
N VAL A 133 10.94 4.67 -3.19
CA VAL A 133 11.64 5.98 -3.05
C VAL A 133 11.10 6.98 -4.06
N ARG A 134 10.87 6.58 -5.31
CA ARG A 134 10.28 7.46 -6.34
C ARG A 134 8.88 7.93 -5.95
N ILE A 135 8.05 7.02 -5.43
CA ILE A 135 6.70 7.35 -4.96
C ILE A 135 6.77 8.30 -3.76
N THR A 136 7.57 7.96 -2.75
CA THR A 136 7.76 8.82 -1.57
C THR A 136 8.18 10.23 -1.96
N ASN A 137 9.18 10.37 -2.83
CA ASN A 137 9.62 11.67 -3.31
C ASN A 137 8.50 12.44 -4.01
N ALA A 138 7.71 11.78 -4.86
CA ALA A 138 6.61 12.42 -5.57
C ALA A 138 5.50 12.93 -4.61
N ILE A 139 5.23 12.20 -3.53
CA ILE A 139 4.31 12.59 -2.47
C ILE A 139 4.89 13.80 -1.69
N ARG A 140 6.15 13.74 -1.28
CA ARG A 140 6.80 14.82 -0.52
C ARG A 140 6.99 16.11 -1.34
N GLU A 141 7.25 16.00 -2.63
CA GLU A 141 7.38 17.15 -3.55
C GLU A 141 6.11 18.02 -3.64
N VAL A 142 4.93 17.46 -3.44
CA VAL A 142 3.67 18.23 -3.43
C VAL A 142 3.34 18.83 -2.06
N GLY A 143 4.23 18.64 -1.07
CA GLY A 143 4.08 19.15 0.28
C GLY A 143 3.22 18.27 1.19
N ASP A 144 2.99 17.02 0.82
CA ASP A 144 2.25 16.05 1.61
C ASP A 144 3.18 15.34 2.59
N ASN A 145 2.83 15.37 3.88
CA ASN A 145 3.60 14.74 4.96
C ASN A 145 2.87 13.58 5.65
N HIS A 146 1.82 13.02 5.04
CA HIS A 146 1.15 11.85 5.59
C HIS A 146 2.12 10.66 5.73
N LEU A 147 1.76 9.76 6.63
CA LEU A 147 2.55 8.54 6.91
C LEU A 147 2.69 7.71 5.62
N ILE A 148 3.91 7.36 5.28
CA ILE A 148 4.21 6.39 4.23
C ILE A 148 4.26 5.01 4.85
N ILE A 149 3.49 4.09 4.32
CA ILE A 149 3.49 2.69 4.71
C ILE A 149 4.01 1.88 3.53
N ILE A 150 4.94 0.97 3.80
CA ILE A 150 5.46 0.08 2.77
C ILE A 150 5.36 -1.37 3.20
N GLU A 151 5.18 -2.24 2.23
CA GLU A 151 5.18 -3.67 2.39
C GLU A 151 6.44 -4.31 1.80
N GLY A 152 6.84 -5.43 2.37
CA GLY A 152 7.90 -6.25 1.80
C GLY A 152 7.45 -7.05 0.57
N ASN A 153 8.40 -7.64 -0.15
CA ASN A 153 8.10 -8.68 -1.14
C ASN A 153 7.55 -9.95 -0.44
N ASP A 154 7.19 -10.97 -1.22
CA ASP A 154 6.65 -12.23 -0.70
C ASP A 154 5.43 -12.01 0.22
N TYR A 155 4.43 -11.29 -0.32
CA TYR A 155 3.17 -10.99 0.38
C TYR A 155 3.38 -10.25 1.71
N ALA A 156 4.14 -9.16 1.69
CA ALA A 156 4.49 -8.33 2.86
C ALA A 156 5.33 -9.06 3.93
N ASN A 157 6.14 -10.04 3.54
CA ASN A 157 6.94 -10.83 4.50
C ASN A 157 8.46 -10.78 4.26
N ASN A 158 8.95 -10.13 3.20
CA ASN A 158 10.36 -10.06 2.89
C ASN A 158 10.83 -8.61 2.67
N TYR A 159 11.60 -8.07 3.60
CA TYR A 159 12.11 -6.69 3.59
C TYR A 159 13.56 -6.58 3.12
N THR A 160 14.09 -7.60 2.46
CA THR A 160 15.44 -7.55 1.89
C THR A 160 15.60 -6.33 0.99
N GLY A 161 16.61 -5.51 1.27
CA GLY A 161 16.92 -4.27 0.54
C GLY A 161 16.05 -3.06 0.89
N LEU A 162 15.00 -3.20 1.71
CA LEU A 162 14.10 -2.11 2.07
C LEU A 162 14.53 -1.33 3.32
N LEU A 163 15.58 -1.74 3.98
CA LEU A 163 16.16 -1.11 5.16
C LEU A 163 17.52 -0.48 4.83
N PRO A 164 17.96 0.59 5.53
CA PRO A 164 17.20 1.37 6.50
C PRO A 164 16.07 2.20 5.87
N PRO A 165 15.16 2.78 6.69
CA PRO A 165 14.14 3.70 6.21
C PRO A 165 14.77 4.90 5.49
N TRP A 166 14.04 5.49 4.56
CA TRP A 166 14.50 6.62 3.72
C TRP A 166 13.67 7.89 3.89
N ASP A 167 12.67 7.84 4.75
CA ASP A 167 11.80 8.97 5.08
C ASP A 167 11.55 8.99 6.59
N ASP A 168 11.44 10.18 7.16
CA ASP A 168 11.29 10.35 8.62
C ASP A 168 9.88 10.02 9.11
N ASN A 169 8.89 9.92 8.20
CA ASN A 169 7.51 9.58 8.53
C ASN A 169 7.04 8.35 7.75
N MET A 170 7.63 7.20 8.05
CA MET A 170 7.26 5.93 7.43
C MET A 170 7.13 4.78 8.43
N ALA A 171 6.33 3.80 8.06
CA ALA A 171 6.11 2.55 8.79
C ALA A 171 6.25 1.35 7.85
N TYR A 172 6.48 0.19 8.43
CA TYR A 172 6.55 -1.08 7.71
C TYR A 172 5.32 -1.91 8.04
N SER A 173 4.55 -2.27 7.00
CA SER A 173 3.39 -3.14 7.09
C SER A 173 3.80 -4.59 6.83
N PHE A 174 3.27 -5.52 7.61
CA PHE A 174 3.41 -6.96 7.39
C PHE A 174 2.05 -7.63 7.43
N HIS A 175 1.93 -8.76 6.76
CA HIS A 175 0.71 -9.55 6.71
C HIS A 175 0.87 -10.87 7.45
N LYS A 176 -0.19 -11.32 8.11
CA LYS A 176 -0.18 -12.53 8.91
C LYS A 176 -1.42 -13.38 8.64
N TYR A 177 -1.23 -14.37 7.76
CA TYR A 177 -2.23 -15.37 7.41
C TYR A 177 -1.69 -16.78 7.69
N TRP A 178 -2.56 -17.74 7.94
CA TRP A 178 -2.21 -19.16 8.07
C TRP A 178 -1.14 -19.44 9.15
N ASN A 179 -1.03 -18.56 10.13
CA ASN A 179 -0.05 -18.64 11.21
C ASN A 179 -0.73 -19.01 12.53
N SER A 180 0.08 -19.39 13.52
CA SER A 180 -0.40 -19.50 14.89
C SER A 180 -0.68 -18.11 15.47
N THR A 181 -1.35 -18.05 16.62
CA THR A 181 -1.56 -16.82 17.40
C THR A 181 -0.46 -16.62 18.44
N ASN A 182 0.65 -17.32 18.31
CA ASN A 182 1.78 -17.21 19.23
C ASN A 182 2.60 -15.96 18.88
N SER A 183 2.99 -15.18 19.88
CA SER A 183 3.88 -14.02 19.72
C SER A 183 5.24 -14.35 19.11
N ASP A 184 5.71 -15.59 19.22
CA ASP A 184 6.95 -16.04 18.59
C ASP A 184 6.91 -15.92 17.05
N ASP A 185 5.73 -15.95 16.46
CA ASP A 185 5.53 -15.75 15.03
C ASP A 185 5.81 -14.31 14.57
N LEU A 186 6.09 -13.40 15.49
CA LEU A 186 6.53 -12.02 15.21
C LEU A 186 8.05 -11.82 15.34
N ASN A 187 8.79 -12.84 15.83
CA ASN A 187 10.23 -12.73 16.10
C ASN A 187 11.08 -12.42 14.86
N TRP A 188 10.55 -12.61 13.67
CA TRP A 188 11.23 -12.28 12.42
C TRP A 188 11.13 -10.79 12.05
N VAL A 189 10.06 -10.10 12.47
CA VAL A 189 9.81 -8.69 12.13
C VAL A 189 10.18 -7.73 13.26
N LEU A 190 10.06 -8.14 14.52
CA LEU A 190 10.38 -7.30 15.69
C LEU A 190 11.80 -6.73 15.70
N PRO A 191 12.86 -7.46 15.27
CA PRO A 191 14.22 -6.92 15.20
C PRO A 191 14.36 -5.69 14.31
N MET A 192 13.53 -5.55 13.28
CA MET A 192 13.52 -4.35 12.42
C MET A 192 13.15 -3.10 13.22
N ARG A 193 12.12 -3.20 14.04
CA ARG A 193 11.68 -2.11 14.93
C ARG A 193 12.78 -1.70 15.89
N GLU A 194 13.42 -2.68 16.53
CA GLU A 194 14.46 -2.42 17.53
C GLU A 194 15.73 -1.82 16.91
N GLN A 195 16.12 -2.32 15.74
CA GLN A 195 17.35 -1.90 15.07
C GLN A 195 17.23 -0.52 14.40
N TYR A 196 16.09 -0.19 13.85
CA TYR A 196 15.90 0.99 13.00
C TYR A 196 14.95 2.04 13.59
N ASP A 197 14.38 1.77 14.78
CA ASP A 197 13.39 2.63 15.45
C ASP A 197 12.22 3.00 14.55
N VAL A 198 11.66 2.00 13.87
CA VAL A 198 10.57 2.18 12.90
C VAL A 198 9.27 1.57 13.42
N PRO A 199 8.11 2.20 13.19
CA PRO A 199 6.83 1.60 13.47
C PRO A 199 6.60 0.36 12.60
N LEU A 200 6.02 -0.67 13.21
CA LEU A 200 5.50 -1.85 12.52
C LEU A 200 3.99 -1.88 12.63
N TRP A 201 3.34 -2.25 11.55
CA TRP A 201 1.90 -2.37 11.48
C TRP A 201 1.50 -3.69 10.84
N MET A 202 0.56 -4.40 11.44
CA MET A 202 -0.04 -5.57 10.80
C MET A 202 -1.18 -5.09 9.91
N GLY A 203 -0.89 -4.88 8.62
CA GLY A 203 -1.82 -4.32 7.64
C GLY A 203 -2.96 -5.26 7.31
N GLU A 204 -2.67 -6.57 7.29
CA GLU A 204 -3.66 -7.60 7.06
C GLU A 204 -3.42 -8.83 7.95
N SER A 205 -4.51 -9.46 8.32
CA SER A 205 -4.49 -10.77 8.97
C SER A 205 -5.81 -11.49 8.78
N GLY A 206 -5.79 -12.82 8.85
CA GLY A 206 -7.04 -13.56 8.79
C GLY A 206 -6.88 -15.06 8.81
N GLU A 207 -7.98 -15.70 9.28
CA GLU A 207 -8.24 -17.11 9.24
C GLU A 207 -9.76 -17.35 9.24
N ASN A 208 -10.20 -18.51 8.81
CA ASN A 208 -11.63 -18.90 8.87
C ASN A 208 -12.03 -19.41 10.26
N SER A 209 -11.67 -18.64 11.31
CA SER A 209 -11.89 -19.07 12.70
C SER A 209 -12.06 -17.88 13.65
N ASN A 210 -13.22 -17.75 14.26
CA ASN A 210 -13.46 -16.75 15.31
C ASN A 210 -12.54 -16.95 16.53
N THR A 211 -12.13 -18.18 16.82
CA THR A 211 -11.16 -18.47 17.88
C THR A 211 -9.81 -17.87 17.53
N TRP A 212 -9.34 -18.06 16.31
CA TRP A 212 -8.09 -17.49 15.85
C TRP A 212 -8.08 -15.96 15.98
N TYR A 213 -9.12 -15.28 15.49
CA TYR A 213 -9.22 -13.81 15.63
C TYR A 213 -9.20 -13.37 17.09
N THR A 214 -9.94 -14.07 17.96
CA THR A 214 -9.98 -13.74 19.39
C THR A 214 -8.60 -13.90 20.05
N ASP A 215 -7.83 -14.90 19.65
CA ASP A 215 -6.52 -15.19 20.23
C ASP A 215 -5.42 -14.31 19.61
N ALA A 216 -5.55 -13.94 18.36
CA ALA A 216 -4.58 -13.08 17.67
C ALA A 216 -4.53 -11.63 18.21
N VAL A 217 -5.63 -11.14 18.83
CA VAL A 217 -5.70 -9.77 19.39
C VAL A 217 -5.44 -9.71 20.91
N LYS A 218 -5.10 -10.83 21.54
CA LYS A 218 -4.70 -10.90 22.96
C LYS A 218 -3.20 -10.72 23.14
#